data_3c57648e424375fd766718ec5ed5c08b
#
_entry.id   3c57648e424375fd766718ec5ed5c08b
#
_cell.length_a   1.000
_cell.length_b   1.000
_cell.length_c   1.000
_cell.angle_alpha   90.00
_cell.angle_beta   90.00
_cell.angle_gamma   90.00
#
_symmetry.space_group_name_H-M   'P 1'
#
loop_
_entity.id
_entity.type
_entity.pdbx_description
1 polymer ?
#
loop_
_entity_poly.entity_id
_entity_poly.type
_entity_poly.pdbx_seq_one_letter_code
_entity_poly.pdbx_strand_id
1 'polypeptide(L)'
;EVPQPSASAGVGLASGVAGGLAAIGAARAGGRRRRGAKARKVGVGMRASTLDQLKEVSGKAGIGLDKYRNIGIMAHIDAGKTTTTERILYYTGRETSIGEVHEGEATMDWMEQERERGITITSAATTAFWNNHRINIVDTPGHVDFTLEVERSLRVLDGAVAVFDGVAGVEPQSETVWRQANKYNVPRMCFVNKMDRDGADFYRDVQMMVDQLGCNPVPIQLPIGSGKNFEGVYDLVEQKSLIWLGGELGAKFEVKDEIPAGMEELVAKYREELVEKAVEQDEAVLDAYLESGEAPSVADLKKCIRKATINFEWVPVLCGTAFKNKGVQPLLDAVVDYLPSPLDLE
;
A
#
# COMPACT_ATOMS: atom_id res chain seq x y z
N GLU A 1 20.99 50.58 13.18
CA GLU A 1 21.42 51.52 12.11
C GLU A 1 21.21 50.87 10.74
N VAL A 2 20.23 51.42 10.01
CA VAL A 2 19.96 51.25 8.60
C VAL A 2 20.72 52.32 7.85
N PRO A 3 21.18 52.17 6.58
CA PRO A 3 20.38 52.74 5.49
C PRO A 3 20.35 51.92 4.16
N GLN A 4 19.21 51.98 3.53
CA GLN A 4 19.02 52.02 2.09
C GLN A 4 19.06 53.51 1.62
N PRO A 5 18.84 53.89 0.32
CA PRO A 5 18.90 53.22 -0.99
C PRO A 5 19.60 54.09 -2.06
N SER A 6 19.69 53.67 -3.35
CA SER A 6 19.52 54.58 -4.47
C SER A 6 19.23 53.87 -5.80
N ALA A 7 18.26 54.46 -6.51
CA ALA A 7 17.78 54.14 -7.85
C ALA A 7 18.48 55.01 -8.91
N SER A 8 18.44 54.54 -10.18
CA SER A 8 18.19 55.33 -11.43
C SER A 8 18.57 54.43 -12.62
N ALA A 9 17.69 54.15 -13.55
CA ALA A 9 17.06 54.91 -14.63
C ALA A 9 17.87 54.83 -15.94
N GLY A 10 17.12 54.57 -17.04
CA GLY A 10 17.51 54.88 -18.41
C GLY A 10 17.19 53.78 -19.43
N VAL A 11 16.04 53.68 -20.00
CA VAL A 11 15.50 54.25 -21.24
C VAL A 11 16.34 53.95 -22.50
N GLY A 12 15.68 53.34 -23.49
CA GLY A 12 16.18 53.20 -24.88
C GLY A 12 15.22 52.46 -25.79
N LEU A 13 14.35 53.21 -26.45
CA LEU A 13 13.46 52.84 -27.58
C LEU A 13 14.24 52.77 -28.91
N ALA A 14 13.76 51.93 -29.86
CA ALA A 14 13.58 52.20 -31.32
C ALA A 14 13.30 50.87 -32.04
N SER A 15 12.15 50.56 -32.61
CA SER A 15 11.47 51.04 -33.84
C SER A 15 12.16 50.63 -35.17
N GLY A 16 11.36 49.97 -36.04
CA GLY A 16 11.59 49.77 -37.48
C GLY A 16 10.95 48.47 -37.98
N VAL A 17 9.81 48.42 -38.48
CA VAL A 17 9.01 48.83 -39.65
C VAL A 17 9.38 48.10 -40.95
N ALA A 18 8.33 47.47 -41.51
CA ALA A 18 8.00 47.19 -42.93
C ALA A 18 8.75 46.04 -43.61
N GLY A 19 8.16 45.24 -44.42
CA GLY A 19 6.97 45.20 -45.21
C GLY A 19 7.19 44.22 -46.34
N GLY A 20 6.19 43.63 -46.91
CA GLY A 20 6.33 42.80 -48.10
C GLY A 20 5.10 41.93 -48.36
N LEU A 21 4.22 42.49 -49.19
CA LEU A 21 3.01 41.87 -49.74
C LEU A 21 3.32 40.91 -50.91
N ALA A 22 2.39 39.99 -51.11
CA ALA A 22 1.89 39.38 -52.34
C ALA A 22 2.47 38.04 -52.76
N ALA A 23 1.68 36.98 -52.89
CA ALA A 23 0.93 36.67 -54.11
C ALA A 23 0.04 35.43 -53.92
N ILE A 24 -1.11 35.55 -54.48
CA ILE A 24 -2.22 34.66 -54.75
C ILE A 24 -1.78 33.37 -55.48
N GLY A 25 -2.27 32.22 -55.02
CA GLY A 25 -2.22 30.97 -55.74
C GLY A 25 -3.28 30.00 -55.28
N ALA A 26 -4.44 30.02 -55.91
CA ALA A 26 -5.52 29.06 -55.70
C ALA A 26 -5.17 27.68 -56.30
N ALA A 27 -5.28 26.63 -55.52
CA ALA A 27 -5.39 25.26 -56.06
C ALA A 27 -6.15 24.32 -55.12
N ARG A 28 -7.32 23.97 -55.55
CA ARG A 28 -8.07 22.72 -55.45
C ARG A 28 -8.12 21.93 -54.12
N ALA A 29 -9.34 21.86 -53.67
CA ALA A 29 -9.88 20.89 -52.73
C ALA A 29 -9.44 19.44 -53.02
N GLY A 30 -8.75 18.84 -52.07
CA GLY A 30 -8.50 17.39 -51.97
C GLY A 30 -8.89 16.95 -50.58
N GLY A 31 -10.08 16.33 -50.47
CA GLY A 31 -10.61 15.81 -49.21
C GLY A 31 -9.69 14.74 -48.60
N ARG A 32 -8.93 15.14 -47.59
CA ARG A 32 -8.24 14.22 -46.72
C ARG A 32 -9.20 13.81 -45.59
N ARG A 33 -9.80 12.61 -45.74
CA ARG A 33 -10.46 11.93 -44.65
C ARG A 33 -9.49 11.87 -43.47
N ARG A 34 -9.84 12.57 -42.38
CA ARG A 34 -9.23 12.38 -41.05
C ARG A 34 -9.48 10.93 -40.62
N ARG A 35 -8.49 10.08 -40.80
CA ARG A 35 -8.42 8.80 -40.09
C ARG A 35 -8.34 9.13 -38.60
N GLY A 36 -9.42 8.86 -37.87
CA GLY A 36 -9.43 8.88 -36.43
C GLY A 36 -8.30 8.00 -35.92
N ALA A 37 -7.38 8.59 -35.19
CA ALA A 37 -6.39 7.84 -34.43
C ALA A 37 -7.18 7.03 -33.39
N LYS A 38 -7.33 5.73 -33.64
CA LYS A 38 -7.75 4.78 -32.61
C LYS A 38 -6.67 4.85 -31.53
N ALA A 39 -7.05 5.37 -30.35
CA ALA A 39 -6.26 5.25 -29.14
C ALA A 39 -5.96 3.74 -28.97
N ARG A 40 -4.73 3.35 -29.17
CA ARG A 40 -4.25 1.99 -28.90
C ARG A 40 -4.38 1.78 -27.40
N LYS A 41 -5.29 0.90 -27.01
CA LYS A 41 -5.29 0.27 -25.69
C LYS A 41 -4.01 -0.57 -25.55
N VAL A 42 -2.92 0.05 -25.15
CA VAL A 42 -1.62 -0.61 -24.98
C VAL A 42 -1.54 -1.43 -23.68
N GLY A 43 -2.51 -1.26 -22.78
CA GLY A 43 -2.51 -1.91 -21.48
C GLY A 43 -3.00 -3.37 -21.44
N VAL A 44 -3.91 -3.75 -22.33
CA VAL A 44 -4.60 -5.06 -22.25
C VAL A 44 -3.75 -6.21 -22.79
N GLY A 45 -2.94 -5.97 -23.83
CA GLY A 45 -2.12 -7.02 -24.43
C GLY A 45 -0.92 -7.45 -23.60
N MET A 46 -0.40 -6.59 -22.74
CA MET A 46 0.80 -6.88 -21.93
C MET A 46 0.44 -7.70 -20.67
N ARG A 47 -0.75 -7.48 -20.09
CA ARG A 47 -1.23 -8.29 -18.94
C ARG A 47 -1.59 -9.72 -19.37
N ALA A 48 -2.23 -9.91 -20.50
CA ALA A 48 -2.59 -11.24 -21.00
C ALA A 48 -1.34 -12.11 -21.26
N SER A 49 -0.27 -11.55 -21.86
CA SER A 49 0.98 -12.30 -22.08
C SER A 49 1.69 -12.66 -20.79
N THR A 50 1.63 -11.79 -19.77
CA THR A 50 2.20 -12.05 -18.44
C THR A 50 1.42 -13.14 -17.71
N LEU A 51 0.08 -13.12 -17.79
CA LEU A 51 -0.77 -14.16 -17.20
C LEU A 51 -0.51 -15.55 -17.82
N ASP A 52 -0.32 -15.65 -19.13
CA ASP A 52 -0.01 -16.93 -19.76
C ASP A 52 1.37 -17.47 -19.36
N GLN A 53 2.35 -16.60 -19.20
CA GLN A 53 3.67 -16.97 -18.67
C GLN A 53 3.58 -17.44 -17.22
N LEU A 54 2.81 -16.74 -16.38
CA LEU A 54 2.59 -17.11 -14.99
C LEU A 54 1.85 -18.45 -14.86
N LYS A 55 0.86 -18.75 -15.72
CA LYS A 55 0.18 -20.04 -15.76
C LYS A 55 1.14 -21.18 -16.07
N GLU A 56 2.07 -20.98 -16.99
CA GLU A 56 3.08 -21.98 -17.33
C GLU A 56 4.05 -22.25 -16.17
N VAL A 57 4.50 -21.20 -15.48
CA VAL A 57 5.38 -21.28 -14.31
C VAL A 57 4.66 -21.90 -13.11
N SER A 58 3.39 -21.50 -12.87
CA SER A 58 2.55 -22.05 -11.81
C SER A 58 2.31 -23.54 -11.96
N GLY A 59 2.02 -23.99 -13.17
CA GLY A 59 1.85 -25.43 -13.48
C GLY A 59 3.08 -26.27 -13.10
N LYS A 60 4.28 -25.69 -13.25
CA LYS A 60 5.56 -26.35 -12.86
C LYS A 60 5.80 -26.33 -11.35
N ALA A 61 5.29 -25.33 -10.64
CA ALA A 61 5.45 -25.18 -9.18
C ALA A 61 4.35 -25.86 -8.34
N GLY A 62 3.28 -26.35 -8.96
CA GLY A 62 2.16 -26.99 -8.27
C GLY A 62 1.26 -26.05 -7.45
N ILE A 63 1.43 -24.74 -7.59
CA ILE A 63 0.61 -23.71 -6.93
C ILE A 63 -0.21 -22.98 -7.98
N GLY A 64 -1.53 -22.94 -7.83
CA GLY A 64 -2.43 -22.24 -8.74
C GLY A 64 -2.26 -20.72 -8.68
N LEU A 65 -2.57 -19.99 -9.77
CA LEU A 65 -2.46 -18.53 -9.84
C LEU A 65 -3.38 -17.79 -8.87
N ASP A 66 -4.48 -18.41 -8.47
CA ASP A 66 -5.39 -17.94 -7.41
C ASP A 66 -4.67 -17.73 -6.06
N LYS A 67 -3.56 -18.45 -5.85
CA LYS A 67 -2.72 -18.41 -4.65
C LYS A 67 -1.44 -17.57 -4.82
N TYR A 68 -1.35 -16.79 -5.87
CA TYR A 68 -0.26 -15.83 -6.04
C TYR A 68 -0.67 -14.47 -5.51
N ARG A 69 0.28 -13.75 -4.94
CA ARG A 69 0.15 -12.34 -4.51
C ARG A 69 1.40 -11.60 -4.96
N ASN A 70 1.30 -10.78 -5.98
CA ASN A 70 2.39 -9.89 -6.41
C ASN A 70 2.19 -8.56 -5.72
N ILE A 71 2.89 -8.33 -4.63
CA ILE A 71 2.68 -7.16 -3.78
C ILE A 71 3.87 -6.22 -3.81
N GLY A 72 3.57 -4.92 -3.74
CA GLY A 72 4.57 -3.89 -3.47
C GLY A 72 4.47 -3.38 -2.03
N ILE A 73 5.60 -3.07 -1.42
CA ILE A 73 5.62 -2.36 -0.15
C ILE A 73 5.96 -0.91 -0.42
N MET A 74 5.02 -0.02 -0.10
CA MET A 74 5.10 1.41 -0.34
C MET A 74 5.18 2.14 0.99
N ALA A 75 6.06 3.12 1.09
CA ALA A 75 6.19 3.92 2.31
C ALA A 75 6.94 5.22 2.01
N HIS A 76 6.79 6.22 2.86
CA HIS A 76 7.74 7.32 2.91
C HIS A 76 9.07 6.88 3.53
N ILE A 77 10.09 7.72 3.42
CA ILE A 77 11.41 7.49 4.01
C ILE A 77 11.24 7.31 5.52
N ASP A 78 11.95 6.34 6.08
CA ASP A 78 11.95 6.01 7.51
C ASP A 78 10.62 5.48 8.09
N ALA A 79 9.55 5.27 7.32
CA ALA A 79 8.33 4.63 7.84
C ALA A 79 8.55 3.17 8.28
N GLY A 80 9.69 2.58 7.92
CA GLY A 80 10.04 1.21 8.24
C GLY A 80 9.70 0.21 7.12
N LYS A 81 9.74 0.65 5.87
CA LYS A 81 9.54 -0.18 4.69
C LYS A 81 10.47 -1.40 4.69
N THR A 82 11.79 -1.16 4.64
CA THR A 82 12.80 -2.23 4.61
C THR A 82 12.70 -3.12 5.85
N THR A 83 12.51 -2.53 7.04
CA THR A 83 12.30 -3.31 8.28
C THR A 83 11.09 -4.23 8.17
N THR A 84 9.96 -3.75 7.63
CA THR A 84 8.76 -4.58 7.45
C THR A 84 9.02 -5.72 6.45
N THR A 85 9.69 -5.44 5.34
CA THR A 85 10.07 -6.43 4.33
C THR A 85 10.98 -7.51 4.92
N GLU A 86 12.03 -7.13 5.63
CA GLU A 86 12.95 -8.07 6.30
C GLU A 86 12.21 -8.99 7.30
N ARG A 87 11.26 -8.45 8.07
CA ARG A 87 10.44 -9.27 8.97
C ARG A 87 9.53 -10.25 8.23
N ILE A 88 8.97 -9.84 7.10
CA ILE A 88 8.19 -10.72 6.24
C ILE A 88 9.08 -11.87 5.72
N LEU A 89 10.30 -11.59 5.25
CA LEU A 89 11.24 -12.59 4.78
C LEU A 89 11.64 -13.57 5.89
N TYR A 90 11.86 -13.07 7.09
CA TYR A 90 12.17 -13.90 8.25
C TYR A 90 11.02 -14.85 8.63
N TYR A 91 9.80 -14.33 8.79
CA TYR A 91 8.65 -15.15 9.19
C TYR A 91 8.22 -16.15 8.12
N THR A 92 8.48 -15.88 6.87
CA THR A 92 8.23 -16.81 5.76
C THR A 92 9.34 -17.86 5.60
N GLY A 93 10.39 -17.79 6.44
CA GLY A 93 11.52 -18.73 6.41
C GLY A 93 12.42 -18.55 5.18
N ARG A 94 12.30 -17.43 4.49
CA ARG A 94 13.18 -17.10 3.37
C ARG A 94 14.58 -16.73 3.86
N GLU A 95 14.64 -15.98 4.96
CA GLU A 95 15.86 -15.61 5.65
C GLU A 95 15.94 -16.30 7.01
N THR A 96 17.15 -16.66 7.43
CA THR A 96 17.42 -17.37 8.70
C THR A 96 17.73 -16.42 9.84
N SER A 97 18.09 -15.17 9.52
CA SER A 97 18.38 -14.10 10.48
C SER A 97 17.60 -12.85 10.11
N ILE A 98 17.33 -12.04 11.11
CA ILE A 98 16.71 -10.73 10.89
C ILE A 98 17.83 -9.76 10.53
N GLY A 99 17.84 -9.26 9.28
CA GLY A 99 18.74 -8.20 8.83
C GLY A 99 18.31 -6.85 9.46
N GLU A 100 19.23 -6.20 10.17
CA GLU A 100 19.00 -4.85 10.69
C GLU A 100 19.48 -3.81 9.69
N VAL A 101 18.58 -2.89 9.30
CA VAL A 101 18.89 -1.84 8.30
C VAL A 101 20.05 -0.97 8.74
N HIS A 102 20.10 -0.65 10.04
CA HIS A 102 21.17 0.20 10.61
C HIS A 102 22.55 -0.48 10.67
N GLU A 103 22.60 -1.81 10.57
CA GLU A 103 23.83 -2.59 10.56
C GLU A 103 24.26 -2.94 9.12
N GLY A 104 23.46 -2.54 8.11
CA GLY A 104 23.74 -2.80 6.71
C GLY A 104 23.56 -4.27 6.29
N GLU A 105 22.81 -5.04 7.09
CA GLU A 105 22.58 -6.48 6.89
C GLU A 105 21.27 -6.80 6.15
N ALA A 106 20.51 -5.77 5.75
CA ALA A 106 19.24 -5.96 5.06
C ALA A 106 19.43 -6.65 3.70
N THR A 107 18.71 -7.73 3.48
CA THR A 107 18.78 -8.56 2.26
C THR A 107 18.28 -7.83 1.03
N MET A 108 17.26 -6.98 1.19
CA MET A 108 16.66 -6.24 0.09
C MET A 108 17.49 -5.04 -0.35
N ASP A 109 18.30 -4.46 0.53
CA ASP A 109 19.22 -3.36 0.22
C ASP A 109 20.56 -3.95 -0.25
N TRP A 110 20.60 -4.45 -1.49
CA TRP A 110 21.76 -5.18 -2.03
C TRP A 110 22.88 -4.28 -2.53
N MET A 111 22.59 -2.99 -2.83
CA MET A 111 23.58 -2.01 -3.24
C MET A 111 24.30 -1.39 -2.03
N GLU A 112 25.61 -1.17 -2.14
CA GLU A 112 26.40 -0.50 -1.11
C GLU A 112 25.82 0.88 -0.73
N GLN A 113 25.40 1.64 -1.75
CA GLN A 113 24.78 2.96 -1.57
C GLN A 113 23.43 2.91 -0.86
N GLU A 114 22.65 1.85 -1.02
CA GLU A 114 21.39 1.63 -0.28
C GLU A 114 21.67 1.39 1.20
N ARG A 115 22.67 0.55 1.48
CA ARG A 115 23.11 0.24 2.86
C ARG A 115 23.70 1.44 3.57
N GLU A 116 24.56 2.21 2.90
CA GLU A 116 25.15 3.42 3.47
C GLU A 116 24.12 4.50 3.79
N ARG A 117 23.10 4.65 2.97
CA ARG A 117 22.09 5.71 3.11
C ARG A 117 20.83 5.25 3.84
N GLY A 118 20.63 3.95 4.01
CA GLY A 118 19.42 3.37 4.60
C GLY A 118 18.15 3.60 3.76
N ILE A 119 18.30 3.77 2.44
CA ILE A 119 17.18 4.00 1.50
C ILE A 119 17.24 3.02 0.33
N THR A 120 16.10 2.54 -0.11
CA THR A 120 15.98 1.72 -1.33
C THR A 120 16.11 2.61 -2.56
N ILE A 121 17.02 2.29 -3.44
CA ILE A 121 17.27 3.01 -4.71
C ILE A 121 16.69 2.22 -5.88
N THR A 122 16.94 0.91 -5.92
CA THR A 122 16.50 0.02 -7.00
C THR A 122 15.46 -0.97 -6.48
N SER A 123 14.40 -1.19 -7.25
CA SER A 123 13.38 -2.18 -6.87
C SER A 123 13.99 -3.58 -6.84
N ALA A 124 13.90 -4.23 -5.69
CA ALA A 124 14.30 -5.63 -5.52
C ALA A 124 13.03 -6.50 -5.45
N ALA A 125 13.10 -7.68 -6.06
CA ALA A 125 12.00 -8.63 -6.03
C ALA A 125 12.42 -9.94 -5.36
N THR A 126 11.62 -10.41 -4.43
CA THR A 126 11.85 -11.69 -3.75
C THR A 126 10.56 -12.49 -3.66
N THR A 127 10.70 -13.79 -3.45
CA THR A 127 9.56 -14.71 -3.32
C THR A 127 9.54 -15.33 -1.95
N ALA A 128 8.38 -15.28 -1.31
CA ALA A 128 8.11 -15.89 -0.02
C ALA A 128 6.89 -16.82 -0.12
N PHE A 129 6.71 -17.69 0.89
CA PHE A 129 5.57 -18.60 0.98
C PHE A 129 4.89 -18.44 2.33
N TRP A 130 3.57 -18.27 2.31
CA TRP A 130 2.77 -18.12 3.51
C TRP A 130 1.37 -18.73 3.31
N ASN A 131 0.87 -19.50 4.27
CA ASN A 131 -0.47 -20.11 4.23
C ASN A 131 -0.82 -20.71 2.86
N ASN A 132 0.07 -21.53 2.30
CA ASN A 132 -0.10 -22.18 0.99
C ASN A 132 -0.21 -21.21 -0.20
N HIS A 133 0.22 -19.94 -0.03
CA HIS A 133 0.28 -18.93 -1.07
C HIS A 133 1.74 -18.59 -1.42
N ARG A 134 1.95 -18.20 -2.66
CA ARG A 134 3.21 -17.62 -3.10
C ARG A 134 3.09 -16.11 -3.12
N ILE A 135 3.90 -15.45 -2.33
CA ILE A 135 3.95 -13.99 -2.22
C ILE A 135 5.23 -13.51 -2.90
N ASN A 136 5.10 -12.81 -4.01
CA ASN A 136 6.20 -12.11 -4.64
C ASN A 136 6.18 -10.67 -4.14
N ILE A 137 7.25 -10.28 -3.45
CA ILE A 137 7.40 -8.97 -2.84
C ILE A 137 8.30 -8.14 -3.71
N VAL A 138 7.82 -6.99 -4.16
CA VAL A 138 8.60 -5.99 -4.87
C VAL A 138 8.81 -4.82 -3.92
N ASP A 139 10.04 -4.65 -3.47
CA ASP A 139 10.42 -3.50 -2.65
C ASP A 139 10.58 -2.29 -3.56
N THR A 140 9.76 -1.26 -3.34
CA THR A 140 9.74 -0.06 -4.19
C THR A 140 10.49 1.08 -3.52
N PRO A 141 11.30 1.88 -4.28
CA PRO A 141 11.90 3.09 -3.70
C PRO A 141 10.85 4.02 -3.10
N GLY A 142 11.13 4.58 -1.92
CA GLY A 142 10.24 5.53 -1.26
C GLY A 142 10.54 7.00 -1.59
N HIS A 143 11.63 7.28 -2.33
CA HIS A 143 12.08 8.63 -2.62
C HIS A 143 11.51 9.16 -3.93
N VAL A 144 11.11 10.43 -3.95
CA VAL A 144 10.53 11.11 -5.13
C VAL A 144 11.46 11.13 -6.35
N ASP A 145 12.77 11.09 -6.15
CA ASP A 145 13.76 11.08 -7.24
C ASP A 145 13.70 9.78 -8.07
N PHE A 146 13.13 8.71 -7.52
CA PHE A 146 13.00 7.40 -8.17
C PHE A 146 11.62 7.13 -8.75
N THR A 147 10.88 8.18 -9.11
CA THR A 147 9.50 8.10 -9.65
C THR A 147 9.37 7.08 -10.78
N LEU A 148 10.35 6.99 -11.69
CA LEU A 148 10.31 6.07 -12.82
C LEU A 148 10.41 4.59 -12.38
N GLU A 149 11.23 4.30 -11.38
CA GLU A 149 11.37 2.96 -10.81
C GLU A 149 10.10 2.55 -10.07
N VAL A 150 9.50 3.47 -9.31
CA VAL A 150 8.21 3.25 -8.64
C VAL A 150 7.11 2.97 -9.68
N GLU A 151 7.01 3.76 -10.74
CA GLU A 151 6.01 3.55 -11.79
C GLU A 151 6.19 2.22 -12.55
N ARG A 152 7.43 1.78 -12.76
CA ARG A 152 7.72 0.47 -13.36
C ARG A 152 7.26 -0.66 -12.45
N SER A 153 7.56 -0.55 -11.16
CA SER A 153 7.16 -1.54 -10.16
C SER A 153 5.64 -1.64 -10.04
N LEU A 154 4.93 -0.51 -9.93
CA LEU A 154 3.47 -0.47 -9.81
C LEU A 154 2.73 -1.16 -10.97
N ARG A 155 3.34 -1.25 -12.17
CA ARG A 155 2.71 -1.90 -13.32
C ARG A 155 2.64 -3.42 -13.23
N VAL A 156 3.48 -4.02 -12.40
CA VAL A 156 3.56 -5.48 -12.25
C VAL A 156 2.93 -5.98 -10.97
N LEU A 157 2.49 -5.05 -10.10
CA LEU A 157 1.85 -5.38 -8.83
C LEU A 157 0.36 -5.72 -9.03
N ASP A 158 -0.10 -6.73 -8.30
CA ASP A 158 -1.52 -7.01 -8.14
C ASP A 158 -2.09 -6.24 -6.94
N GLY A 159 -1.30 -6.01 -5.92
CA GLY A 159 -1.70 -5.26 -4.74
C GLY A 159 -0.52 -4.58 -4.06
N ALA A 160 -0.78 -3.79 -3.03
CA ALA A 160 0.25 -3.10 -2.28
C ALA A 160 -0.05 -3.03 -0.78
N VAL A 161 1.01 -2.95 0.02
CA VAL A 161 0.95 -2.60 1.44
C VAL A 161 1.56 -1.21 1.60
N ALA A 162 0.76 -0.24 2.02
CA ALA A 162 1.21 1.11 2.33
C ALA A 162 1.56 1.19 3.83
N VAL A 163 2.83 1.40 4.13
CA VAL A 163 3.34 1.48 5.51
C VAL A 163 3.42 2.94 5.93
N PHE A 164 2.76 3.28 7.03
CA PHE A 164 2.76 4.60 7.64
C PHE A 164 3.49 4.58 8.98
N ASP A 165 4.09 5.70 9.35
CA ASP A 165 4.71 5.87 10.67
C ASP A 165 3.66 6.32 11.66
N GLY A 166 3.38 5.55 12.70
CA GLY A 166 2.38 5.86 13.73
C GLY A 166 2.62 7.17 14.49
N VAL A 167 3.82 7.76 14.38
CA VAL A 167 4.15 9.06 14.98
C VAL A 167 4.02 10.20 13.96
N ALA A 168 4.54 10.01 12.75
CA ALA A 168 4.52 11.03 11.69
C ALA A 168 3.18 11.05 10.91
N GLY A 169 2.50 9.92 10.80
CA GLY A 169 1.27 9.79 10.03
C GLY A 169 1.49 9.84 8.52
N VAL A 170 0.64 10.58 7.84
CA VAL A 170 0.72 10.80 6.39
C VAL A 170 1.68 11.95 6.11
N GLU A 171 2.72 11.70 5.34
CA GLU A 171 3.68 12.71 4.89
C GLU A 171 3.53 13.02 3.39
N PRO A 172 4.06 14.16 2.88
CA PRO A 172 3.95 14.53 1.46
C PRO A 172 4.47 13.45 0.48
N GLN A 173 5.47 12.67 0.92
CA GLN A 173 5.96 11.54 0.11
C GLN A 173 4.94 10.40 0.06
N SER A 174 4.24 10.13 1.17
CA SER A 174 3.13 9.16 1.22
C SER A 174 2.04 9.53 0.22
N GLU A 175 1.65 10.82 0.15
CA GLU A 175 0.66 11.30 -0.83
C GLU A 175 1.13 11.08 -2.27
N THR A 176 2.42 11.31 -2.55
CA THR A 176 2.96 11.14 -3.90
C THR A 176 2.88 9.68 -4.34
N VAL A 177 3.33 8.75 -3.52
CA VAL A 177 3.28 7.31 -3.80
C VAL A 177 1.84 6.82 -3.88
N TRP A 178 0.95 7.35 -3.03
CA TRP A 178 -0.48 7.05 -3.05
C TRP A 178 -1.14 7.45 -4.36
N ARG A 179 -0.86 8.66 -4.87
CA ARG A 179 -1.37 9.14 -6.17
C ARG A 179 -0.84 8.30 -7.34
N GLN A 180 0.41 7.85 -7.28
CA GLN A 180 0.97 6.93 -8.27
C GLN A 180 0.24 5.59 -8.25
N ALA A 181 -0.02 5.02 -7.08
CA ALA A 181 -0.78 3.79 -6.96
C ALA A 181 -2.24 3.94 -7.47
N ASN A 182 -2.88 5.10 -7.26
CA ASN A 182 -4.18 5.43 -7.86
C ASN A 182 -4.11 5.43 -9.38
N LYS A 183 -3.07 6.05 -9.96
CA LYS A 183 -2.86 6.10 -11.42
C LYS A 183 -2.80 4.72 -12.07
N TYR A 184 -2.25 3.74 -11.37
CA TYR A 184 -2.10 2.38 -11.87
C TYR A 184 -3.19 1.41 -11.38
N ASN A 185 -4.19 1.91 -10.66
CA ASN A 185 -5.28 1.10 -10.10
C ASN A 185 -4.74 -0.09 -9.30
N VAL A 186 -3.83 0.15 -8.36
CA VAL A 186 -3.28 -0.90 -7.49
C VAL A 186 -4.10 -0.97 -6.20
N PRO A 187 -4.86 -2.07 -5.96
CA PRO A 187 -5.55 -2.31 -4.71
C PRO A 187 -4.55 -2.35 -3.55
N ARG A 188 -4.93 -1.84 -2.38
CA ARG A 188 -3.99 -1.73 -1.28
C ARG A 188 -4.61 -1.85 0.09
N MET A 189 -3.77 -2.15 1.07
CA MET A 189 -4.04 -2.07 2.49
C MET A 189 -3.02 -1.17 3.16
N CYS A 190 -3.34 -0.67 4.34
CA CYS A 190 -2.46 0.18 5.15
C CYS A 190 -1.94 -0.57 6.38
N PHE A 191 -0.70 -0.33 6.73
CA PHE A 191 -0.08 -0.81 7.96
C PHE A 191 0.52 0.36 8.73
N VAL A 192 -0.10 0.72 9.85
CA VAL A 192 0.42 1.75 10.76
C VAL A 192 1.50 1.11 11.62
N ASN A 193 2.74 1.42 11.30
CA ASN A 193 3.95 0.88 11.90
C ASN A 193 4.44 1.76 13.06
N LYS A 194 5.40 1.26 13.82
CA LYS A 194 6.04 1.95 14.94
C LYS A 194 5.10 2.33 16.08
N MET A 195 4.08 1.53 16.32
CA MET A 195 3.14 1.73 17.43
C MET A 195 3.80 1.67 18.82
N ASP A 196 5.05 1.21 18.91
CA ASP A 196 5.88 1.18 20.11
C ASP A 196 6.60 2.50 20.43
N ARG A 197 6.53 3.50 19.54
CA ARG A 197 7.17 4.80 19.75
C ARG A 197 6.30 5.74 20.58
N ASP A 198 6.95 6.55 21.43
CA ASP A 198 6.26 7.60 22.18
C ASP A 198 5.62 8.59 21.18
N GLY A 199 4.33 8.88 21.36
CA GLY A 199 3.55 9.75 20.47
C GLY A 199 2.88 9.04 19.29
N ALA A 200 2.99 7.71 19.20
CA ALA A 200 2.24 6.94 18.20
C ALA A 200 0.74 7.01 18.48
N ASP A 201 -0.04 7.35 17.44
CA ASP A 201 -1.49 7.51 17.51
C ASP A 201 -2.15 6.95 16.24
N PHE A 202 -2.67 5.73 16.35
CA PHE A 202 -3.34 5.02 15.27
C PHE A 202 -4.56 5.77 14.73
N TYR A 203 -5.37 6.31 15.62
CA TYR A 203 -6.65 6.95 15.24
C TYR A 203 -6.43 8.28 14.52
N ARG A 204 -5.44 9.04 14.96
CA ARG A 204 -4.99 10.24 14.27
C ARG A 204 -4.52 9.90 12.85
N ASP A 205 -3.73 8.85 12.69
CA ASP A 205 -3.19 8.45 11.39
C ASP A 205 -4.30 7.99 10.45
N VAL A 206 -5.30 7.25 10.95
CA VAL A 206 -6.49 6.88 10.18
C VAL A 206 -7.24 8.14 9.73
N GLN A 207 -7.39 9.13 10.59
CA GLN A 207 -8.02 10.40 10.21
C GLN A 207 -7.19 11.18 9.17
N MET A 208 -5.86 11.19 9.31
CA MET A 208 -4.98 11.80 8.30
C MET A 208 -5.10 11.12 6.92
N MET A 209 -5.32 9.81 6.87
CA MET A 209 -5.59 9.10 5.61
C MET A 209 -6.87 9.62 4.93
N VAL A 210 -7.92 9.90 5.71
CA VAL A 210 -9.14 10.52 5.17
C VAL A 210 -8.84 11.92 4.65
N ASP A 211 -8.23 12.76 5.48
CA ASP A 211 -8.08 14.19 5.21
C ASP A 211 -7.07 14.49 4.08
N GLN A 212 -5.98 13.75 4.01
CA GLN A 212 -4.86 14.03 3.10
C GLN A 212 -4.83 13.12 1.87
N LEU A 213 -5.21 11.84 2.03
CA LEU A 213 -5.22 10.90 0.90
C LEU A 213 -6.58 10.80 0.22
N GLY A 214 -7.65 11.31 0.87
CA GLY A 214 -9.01 11.22 0.35
C GLY A 214 -9.50 9.79 0.16
N CYS A 215 -8.98 8.84 0.93
CA CYS A 215 -9.40 7.45 0.88
C CYS A 215 -10.42 7.14 1.98
N ASN A 216 -11.03 5.96 1.91
CA ASN A 216 -11.94 5.45 2.93
C ASN A 216 -11.22 4.34 3.74
N PRO A 217 -10.44 4.69 4.77
CA PRO A 217 -9.74 3.71 5.58
C PRO A 217 -10.72 3.00 6.51
N VAL A 218 -10.61 1.68 6.59
CA VAL A 218 -11.43 0.85 7.47
C VAL A 218 -10.50 0.04 8.38
N PRO A 219 -10.41 0.39 9.67
CA PRO A 219 -9.66 -0.41 10.63
C PRO A 219 -10.22 -1.84 10.70
N ILE A 220 -9.37 -2.82 10.49
CA ILE A 220 -9.66 -4.24 10.71
C ILE A 220 -8.93 -4.77 11.95
N GLN A 221 -8.04 -3.97 12.50
CA GLN A 221 -7.35 -4.21 13.76
C GLN A 221 -7.28 -2.92 14.57
N LEU A 222 -7.29 -3.05 15.89
CA LEU A 222 -7.08 -1.93 16.82
C LEU A 222 -5.83 -2.19 17.67
N PRO A 223 -5.02 -1.18 17.98
CA PRO A 223 -3.85 -1.35 18.83
C PRO A 223 -4.25 -1.58 20.29
N ILE A 224 -3.61 -2.54 20.96
CA ILE A 224 -3.70 -2.75 22.40
C ILE A 224 -2.55 -1.97 23.05
N GLY A 225 -2.87 -0.79 23.58
CA GLY A 225 -1.88 0.14 24.08
C GLY A 225 -1.18 0.94 22.97
N SER A 226 -0.28 1.84 23.37
CA SER A 226 0.56 2.62 22.45
C SER A 226 1.90 2.97 23.10
N GLY A 227 2.89 3.34 22.32
CA GLY A 227 4.23 3.65 22.83
C GLY A 227 4.83 2.46 23.57
N LYS A 228 5.43 2.70 24.72
CA LYS A 228 6.04 1.66 25.56
C LYS A 228 5.04 0.60 26.05
N ASN A 229 3.76 0.94 26.08
CA ASN A 229 2.68 0.07 26.51
C ASN A 229 2.02 -0.69 25.34
N PHE A 230 2.57 -0.62 24.13
CA PHE A 230 2.06 -1.38 23.00
C PHE A 230 2.32 -2.88 23.20
N GLU A 231 1.28 -3.63 23.49
CA GLU A 231 1.35 -5.06 23.78
C GLU A 231 1.00 -5.92 22.57
N GLY A 232 0.06 -5.46 21.74
CA GLY A 232 -0.44 -6.25 20.64
C GLY A 232 -1.56 -5.55 19.86
N VAL A 233 -2.40 -6.35 19.20
CA VAL A 233 -3.52 -5.87 18.41
C VAL A 233 -4.78 -6.67 18.72
N TYR A 234 -5.93 -6.02 18.64
CA TYR A 234 -7.23 -6.67 18.63
C TYR A 234 -7.71 -6.80 17.18
N ASP A 235 -7.94 -8.01 16.73
CA ASP A 235 -8.47 -8.31 15.40
C ASP A 235 -10.00 -8.19 15.41
N LEU A 236 -10.53 -7.23 14.67
CA LEU A 236 -11.96 -6.97 14.58
C LEU A 236 -12.72 -8.02 13.76
N VAL A 237 -12.03 -8.70 12.84
CA VAL A 237 -12.63 -9.71 11.96
C VAL A 237 -12.80 -11.02 12.72
N GLU A 238 -11.73 -11.52 13.32
CA GLU A 238 -11.73 -12.76 14.11
C GLU A 238 -12.24 -12.56 15.54
N GLN A 239 -12.34 -11.30 16.00
CA GLN A 239 -12.69 -10.91 17.37
C GLN A 239 -11.76 -11.53 18.42
N LYS A 240 -10.46 -11.36 18.21
CA LYS A 240 -9.40 -11.93 19.06
C LYS A 240 -8.32 -10.91 19.38
N SER A 241 -7.79 -11.02 20.59
CA SER A 241 -6.60 -10.28 21.02
C SER A 241 -5.35 -11.08 20.67
N LEU A 242 -4.41 -10.45 19.96
CA LEU A 242 -3.11 -11.01 19.63
C LEU A 242 -2.06 -10.26 20.46
N ILE A 243 -1.49 -10.93 21.48
CA ILE A 243 -0.58 -10.32 22.45
C ILE A 243 0.78 -10.95 22.34
N TRP A 244 1.83 -10.16 22.07
CA TRP A 244 3.22 -10.61 22.00
C TRP A 244 3.86 -10.58 23.36
N LEU A 245 4.29 -11.76 23.83
CA LEU A 245 4.86 -11.96 25.18
C LEU A 245 6.31 -11.47 25.33
N GLY A 246 6.92 -10.99 24.25
CA GLY A 246 8.34 -10.69 24.20
C GLY A 246 9.22 -11.94 24.06
N GLY A 247 10.51 -11.74 23.71
CA GLY A 247 11.44 -12.85 23.45
C GLY A 247 11.23 -13.52 22.09
N GLU A 248 12.08 -14.49 21.76
CA GLU A 248 12.05 -15.31 20.54
C GLU A 248 11.76 -14.53 19.25
N LEU A 249 12.27 -13.29 19.14
CA LEU A 249 12.11 -12.43 17.98
C LEU A 249 10.65 -12.24 17.51
N GLY A 250 9.68 -12.20 18.45
CA GLY A 250 8.26 -12.01 18.14
C GLY A 250 7.60 -13.21 17.44
N ALA A 251 8.25 -14.37 17.41
CA ALA A 251 7.71 -15.56 16.76
C ALA A 251 6.46 -16.10 17.46
N LYS A 252 6.34 -15.85 18.77
CA LYS A 252 5.22 -16.31 19.59
C LYS A 252 4.36 -15.17 20.09
N PHE A 253 3.07 -15.31 19.89
CA PHE A 253 2.04 -14.45 20.48
C PHE A 253 0.92 -15.32 21.04
N GLU A 254 0.26 -14.84 22.08
CA GLU A 254 -0.95 -15.44 22.61
C GLU A 254 -2.17 -14.93 21.87
N VAL A 255 -3.10 -15.84 21.58
CA VAL A 255 -4.41 -15.53 21.04
C VAL A 255 -5.43 -15.65 22.16
N LYS A 256 -6.17 -14.58 22.46
CA LYS A 256 -7.21 -14.56 23.49
C LYS A 256 -8.54 -14.17 22.87
N ASP A 257 -9.61 -14.83 23.28
CA ASP A 257 -10.96 -14.50 22.83
C ASP A 257 -11.56 -13.30 23.60
N GLU A 258 -10.82 -12.79 24.60
CA GLU A 258 -11.26 -11.69 25.44
C GLU A 258 -10.91 -10.32 24.84
N ILE A 259 -11.83 -9.37 24.96
CA ILE A 259 -11.57 -7.96 24.65
C ILE A 259 -10.71 -7.39 25.77
N PRO A 260 -9.62 -6.66 25.46
CA PRO A 260 -8.81 -6.02 26.48
C PRO A 260 -9.61 -5.03 27.32
N ALA A 261 -9.36 -5.04 28.63
CA ALA A 261 -10.08 -4.18 29.56
C ALA A 261 -10.01 -2.70 29.18
N GLY A 262 -11.16 -2.03 29.13
CA GLY A 262 -11.29 -0.62 28.75
C GLY A 262 -11.32 -0.38 27.22
N MET A 263 -11.36 -1.43 26.40
CA MET A 263 -11.53 -1.31 24.96
C MET A 263 -12.93 -1.74 24.47
N GLU A 264 -13.81 -2.14 25.37
CA GLU A 264 -15.11 -2.74 25.04
C GLU A 264 -15.96 -1.84 24.14
N GLU A 265 -16.13 -0.57 24.52
CA GLU A 265 -16.90 0.41 23.74
C GLU A 265 -16.25 0.70 22.38
N LEU A 266 -14.93 0.82 22.38
CA LEU A 266 -14.15 1.11 21.17
C LEU A 266 -14.22 -0.06 20.17
N VAL A 267 -14.05 -1.28 20.66
CA VAL A 267 -14.17 -2.50 19.87
C VAL A 267 -15.57 -2.65 19.30
N ALA A 268 -16.60 -2.44 20.13
CA ALA A 268 -17.99 -2.52 19.70
C ALA A 268 -18.28 -1.53 18.56
N LYS A 269 -17.86 -0.27 18.71
CA LYS A 269 -18.02 0.78 17.70
C LYS A 269 -17.35 0.40 16.38
N TYR A 270 -16.05 0.08 16.39
CA TYR A 270 -15.31 -0.22 15.16
C TYR A 270 -15.74 -1.56 14.51
N ARG A 271 -16.21 -2.50 15.33
CA ARG A 271 -16.76 -3.75 14.82
C ARG A 271 -18.09 -3.52 14.10
N GLU A 272 -18.99 -2.71 14.66
CA GLU A 272 -20.25 -2.32 14.04
C GLU A 272 -20.00 -1.61 12.70
N GLU A 273 -19.15 -0.57 12.69
CA GLU A 273 -18.76 0.15 11.46
C GLU A 273 -18.18 -0.78 10.40
N LEU A 274 -17.34 -1.76 10.79
CA LEU A 274 -16.76 -2.75 9.89
C LEU A 274 -17.84 -3.65 9.29
N VAL A 275 -18.75 -4.17 10.10
CA VAL A 275 -19.82 -5.07 9.65
C VAL A 275 -20.76 -4.34 8.71
N GLU A 276 -21.23 -3.14 9.08
CA GLU A 276 -22.12 -2.33 8.23
C GLU A 276 -21.53 -2.07 6.85
N LYS A 277 -20.27 -1.62 6.79
CA LYS A 277 -19.58 -1.38 5.53
C LYS A 277 -19.34 -2.67 4.73
N ALA A 278 -19.08 -3.79 5.40
CA ALA A 278 -18.78 -5.04 4.74
C ALA A 278 -20.00 -5.69 4.11
N VAL A 279 -21.15 -5.69 4.79
CA VAL A 279 -22.39 -6.31 4.26
C VAL A 279 -22.89 -5.62 3.00
N GLU A 280 -22.63 -4.33 2.82
CA GLU A 280 -22.96 -3.57 1.62
C GLU A 280 -22.26 -4.11 0.34
N GLN A 281 -21.20 -4.92 0.52
CA GLN A 281 -20.41 -5.44 -0.58
C GLN A 281 -21.01 -6.68 -1.27
N ASP A 282 -21.94 -7.37 -0.61
CA ASP A 282 -22.54 -8.60 -1.15
C ASP A 282 -24.03 -8.62 -0.80
N GLU A 283 -24.89 -8.58 -1.83
CA GLU A 283 -26.35 -8.49 -1.69
C GLU A 283 -26.92 -9.65 -0.84
N ALA A 284 -26.42 -10.86 -1.02
CA ALA A 284 -26.88 -12.01 -0.25
C ALA A 284 -26.49 -11.93 1.24
N VAL A 285 -25.30 -11.36 1.54
CA VAL A 285 -24.85 -11.15 2.92
C VAL A 285 -25.63 -10.01 3.56
N LEU A 286 -25.93 -8.95 2.80
CA LEU A 286 -26.74 -7.82 3.26
C LEU A 286 -28.16 -8.26 3.60
N ASP A 287 -28.80 -9.01 2.71
CA ASP A 287 -30.17 -9.53 2.93
C ASP A 287 -30.23 -10.41 4.19
N ALA A 288 -29.28 -11.33 4.34
CA ALA A 288 -29.18 -12.18 5.53
C ALA A 288 -28.99 -11.38 6.82
N TYR A 289 -28.17 -10.31 6.78
CA TYR A 289 -27.94 -9.42 7.90
C TYR A 289 -29.19 -8.62 8.28
N LEU A 290 -29.92 -8.10 7.27
CA LEU A 290 -31.16 -7.36 7.49
C LEU A 290 -32.31 -8.24 8.02
N GLU A 291 -32.36 -9.51 7.61
CA GLU A 291 -33.38 -10.46 8.07
C GLU A 291 -33.12 -10.97 9.49
N SER A 292 -31.86 -11.30 9.81
CA SER A 292 -31.50 -11.92 11.09
C SER A 292 -31.10 -10.93 12.18
N GLY A 293 -30.54 -9.77 11.79
CA GLY A 293 -29.85 -8.86 12.69
C GLY A 293 -28.53 -9.39 13.26
N GLU A 294 -28.06 -10.57 12.77
CA GLU A 294 -26.83 -11.20 13.22
C GLU A 294 -25.66 -10.85 12.27
N ALA A 295 -24.48 -10.57 12.86
CA ALA A 295 -23.29 -10.31 12.08
C ALA A 295 -22.93 -11.50 11.17
N PRO A 296 -22.40 -11.24 9.95
CA PRO A 296 -22.03 -12.30 9.02
C PRO A 296 -20.91 -13.20 9.60
N SER A 297 -20.79 -14.40 9.05
CA SER A 297 -19.70 -15.29 9.42
C SER A 297 -18.34 -14.64 9.12
N VAL A 298 -17.28 -15.07 9.84
CA VAL A 298 -15.91 -14.59 9.58
C VAL A 298 -15.51 -14.81 8.11
N ALA A 299 -15.93 -15.91 7.51
CA ALA A 299 -15.63 -16.23 6.11
C ALA A 299 -16.31 -15.26 5.14
N ASP A 300 -17.60 -14.94 5.36
CA ASP A 300 -18.32 -13.98 4.54
C ASP A 300 -17.80 -12.57 4.75
N LEU A 301 -17.46 -12.21 5.99
CA LEU A 301 -16.86 -10.92 6.29
C LEU A 301 -15.51 -10.75 5.57
N LYS A 302 -14.63 -11.76 5.59
CA LYS A 302 -13.36 -11.75 4.85
C LYS A 302 -13.59 -11.61 3.33
N LYS A 303 -14.59 -12.30 2.79
CA LYS A 303 -14.97 -12.21 1.38
C LYS A 303 -15.43 -10.78 1.02
N CYS A 304 -16.25 -10.16 1.85
CA CYS A 304 -16.71 -8.78 1.66
C CYS A 304 -15.54 -7.77 1.75
N ILE A 305 -14.67 -7.90 2.74
CA ILE A 305 -13.47 -7.07 2.87
C ILE A 305 -12.59 -7.17 1.63
N ARG A 306 -12.33 -8.39 1.15
CA ARG A 306 -11.57 -8.61 -0.07
C ARG A 306 -12.20 -7.93 -1.27
N LYS A 307 -13.51 -8.09 -1.46
CA LYS A 307 -14.26 -7.47 -2.57
C LYS A 307 -14.16 -5.95 -2.54
N ALA A 308 -14.36 -5.33 -1.39
CA ALA A 308 -14.23 -3.90 -1.21
C ALA A 308 -12.80 -3.39 -1.50
N THR A 309 -11.79 -4.15 -1.07
CA THR A 309 -10.38 -3.81 -1.31
C THR A 309 -10.04 -3.85 -2.80
N ILE A 310 -10.47 -4.89 -3.51
CA ILE A 310 -10.21 -5.07 -4.96
C ILE A 310 -10.95 -4.00 -5.78
N ASN A 311 -12.16 -3.64 -5.37
CA ASN A 311 -13.00 -2.63 -6.03
C ASN A 311 -12.63 -1.17 -5.67
N PHE A 312 -11.62 -0.96 -4.81
CA PHE A 312 -11.19 0.38 -4.35
C PHE A 312 -12.25 1.14 -3.55
N GLU A 313 -13.23 0.46 -2.96
CA GLU A 313 -14.29 1.11 -2.19
C GLU A 313 -13.77 1.59 -0.84
N TRP A 314 -12.90 0.80 -0.22
CA TRP A 314 -12.21 1.16 1.00
C TRP A 314 -10.87 0.41 1.15
N VAL A 315 -10.11 0.82 2.15
CA VAL A 315 -8.75 0.34 2.38
C VAL A 315 -8.65 -0.27 3.77
N PRO A 316 -8.37 -1.56 3.92
CA PRO A 316 -8.15 -2.17 5.23
C PRO A 316 -6.94 -1.55 5.94
N VAL A 317 -7.09 -1.23 7.23
CA VAL A 317 -6.01 -0.67 8.04
C VAL A 317 -5.67 -1.61 9.18
N LEU A 318 -4.39 -1.96 9.26
CA LEU A 318 -3.77 -2.76 10.31
C LEU A 318 -2.75 -1.92 11.08
N CYS A 319 -2.29 -2.43 12.20
CA CYS A 319 -1.26 -1.76 12.98
C CYS A 319 -0.25 -2.74 13.60
N GLY A 320 0.92 -2.19 13.95
CA GLY A 320 1.97 -3.00 14.57
C GLY A 320 3.28 -2.23 14.77
N THR A 321 4.33 -2.98 15.03
CA THR A 321 5.70 -2.47 15.08
C THR A 321 6.66 -3.53 14.51
N ALA A 322 7.10 -3.31 13.27
CA ALA A 322 7.99 -4.23 12.59
C ALA A 322 9.32 -4.39 13.35
N PHE A 323 9.87 -3.31 13.89
CA PHE A 323 11.14 -3.33 14.64
C PHE A 323 11.04 -4.20 15.91
N LYS A 324 9.91 -4.20 16.59
CA LYS A 324 9.65 -5.06 17.78
C LYS A 324 9.00 -6.40 17.42
N ASN A 325 8.91 -6.71 16.13
CA ASN A 325 8.39 -7.98 15.63
C ASN A 325 6.92 -8.27 16.02
N LYS A 326 6.09 -7.24 16.15
CA LYS A 326 4.67 -7.36 16.51
C LYS A 326 3.78 -6.92 15.35
N GLY A 327 2.79 -7.74 15.00
CA GLY A 327 1.77 -7.42 13.98
C GLY A 327 2.14 -7.84 12.55
N VAL A 328 3.32 -8.39 12.28
CA VAL A 328 3.75 -8.75 10.91
C VAL A 328 3.10 -10.05 10.43
N GLN A 329 2.91 -11.04 11.31
CA GLN A 329 2.23 -12.27 10.94
C GLN A 329 0.75 -12.00 10.56
N PRO A 330 -0.04 -11.26 11.34
CA PRO A 330 -1.38 -10.85 10.93
C PRO A 330 -1.40 -10.01 9.64
N LEU A 331 -0.37 -9.21 9.38
CA LEU A 331 -0.23 -8.50 8.10
C LEU A 331 -0.08 -9.48 6.93
N LEU A 332 0.72 -10.55 7.10
CA LEU A 332 0.87 -11.60 6.07
C LEU A 332 -0.44 -12.37 5.85
N ASP A 333 -1.20 -12.65 6.91
CA ASP A 333 -2.52 -13.26 6.79
C ASP A 333 -3.48 -12.33 6.01
N ALA A 334 -3.48 -11.05 6.32
CA ALA A 334 -4.28 -10.04 5.62
C ALA A 334 -3.89 -9.88 4.13
N VAL A 335 -2.60 -9.98 3.79
CA VAL A 335 -2.14 -9.99 2.39
C VAL A 335 -2.75 -11.17 1.62
N VAL A 336 -2.78 -12.34 2.22
CA VAL A 336 -3.38 -13.53 1.62
C VAL A 336 -4.89 -13.39 1.49
N ASP A 337 -5.55 -12.90 2.55
CA ASP A 337 -7.02 -12.86 2.63
C ASP A 337 -7.61 -11.73 1.77
N TYR A 338 -6.99 -10.55 1.72
CA TYR A 338 -7.63 -9.34 1.20
C TYR A 338 -7.04 -8.80 -0.10
N LEU A 339 -5.75 -9.01 -0.38
CA LEU A 339 -5.17 -8.54 -1.63
C LEU A 339 -5.47 -9.48 -2.80
N PRO A 340 -5.59 -8.93 -4.03
CA PRO A 340 -5.93 -9.73 -5.19
C PRO A 340 -4.84 -10.71 -5.60
N SER A 341 -5.26 -11.75 -6.29
CA SER A 341 -4.39 -12.60 -7.12
C SER A 341 -4.30 -12.04 -8.54
N PRO A 342 -3.36 -12.50 -9.36
CA PRO A 342 -3.32 -12.12 -10.78
C PRO A 342 -4.61 -12.43 -11.56
N LEU A 343 -5.46 -13.34 -11.07
CA LEU A 343 -6.72 -13.70 -11.69
C LEU A 343 -7.88 -12.76 -11.36
N ASP A 344 -7.76 -11.97 -10.29
CA ASP A 344 -8.80 -11.04 -9.85
C ASP A 344 -8.72 -9.69 -10.60
N LEU A 345 -7.62 -9.44 -11.32
CA LEU A 345 -7.37 -8.21 -12.04
C LEU A 345 -7.43 -8.48 -13.55
N GLU A 346 -8.52 -8.17 -14.20
CA GLU A 346 -8.68 -8.22 -15.67
C GLU A 346 -8.30 -6.91 -16.37
#